data_6412605ea4a479509fbf11f6d8e3725d
#
_entry.id   6412605ea4a479509fbf11f6d8e3725d
#
_cell.length_a   1.000
_cell.length_b   1.000
_cell.length_c   1.000
_cell.angle_alpha   90.00
_cell.angle_beta   90.00
_cell.angle_gamma   90.00
#
_symmetry.space_group_name_H-M   'P 1'
#
loop_
_entity.id
_entity.type
_entity.pdbx_description
1 polymer ?
#
loop_
_entity_poly.entity_id
_entity_poly.type
_entity_poly.pdbx_seq_one_letter_code
_entity_poly.pdbx_strand_id
1 'polypeptide(L)'
;MLAGLSHDLRTPLARLRLEAELSVNEPQALAHMAADIGQLDAIIGKFTDYARPDVPKLQAVDLRQQVEAACRRFDGDSRLHIVMALPSDLVVRADPIDLDRVLVNLLENAARYARARDGGPAELTVSAHPEPREVALLLRDKGPGVPDAQLGLLTQPFFRGNAARSEPSGAGLGLAIVERAVKRMRGALTLRNLPGQGLEACIRLPRANANT
;
A
#
# COMPACT_ATOMS: atom_id res chain seq x y z
N MET A 1 -9.46 -10.12 -19.30
CA MET A 1 -10.45 -9.06 -19.62
C MET A 1 -10.11 -7.71 -18.96
N LEU A 2 -9.81 -7.61 -17.65
CA LEU A 2 -9.53 -6.32 -16.98
C LEU A 2 -8.14 -5.72 -17.30
N ALA A 3 -7.14 -6.53 -17.65
CA ALA A 3 -5.82 -6.02 -18.06
C ALA A 3 -5.88 -5.25 -19.40
N GLY A 4 -6.77 -5.65 -20.32
CA GLY A 4 -7.03 -4.90 -21.54
C GLY A 4 -7.67 -3.56 -21.28
N LEU A 5 -8.64 -3.50 -20.36
CA LEU A 5 -9.33 -2.26 -20.00
C LEU A 5 -8.37 -1.17 -19.49
N SER A 6 -7.35 -1.57 -18.72
CA SER A 6 -6.36 -0.61 -18.21
C SER A 6 -5.46 -0.03 -19.29
N HIS A 7 -5.09 -0.85 -20.28
CA HIS A 7 -4.34 -0.38 -21.43
C HIS A 7 -5.21 0.58 -22.28
N ASP A 8 -6.47 0.22 -22.47
CA ASP A 8 -7.42 1.03 -23.27
C ASP A 8 -7.76 2.36 -22.61
N LEU A 9 -7.69 2.44 -21.26
CA LEU A 9 -7.86 3.70 -20.52
C LEU A 9 -6.60 4.56 -20.50
N ARG A 10 -5.40 3.97 -20.50
CA ARG A 10 -4.14 4.73 -20.51
C ARG A 10 -3.87 5.43 -21.84
N THR A 11 -4.27 4.82 -22.95
CA THR A 11 -4.10 5.42 -24.29
C THR A 11 -4.78 6.78 -24.43
N PRO A 12 -6.08 6.96 -24.07
CA PRO A 12 -6.71 8.28 -24.12
C PRO A 12 -6.11 9.26 -23.10
N LEU A 13 -5.66 8.81 -21.92
CA LEU A 13 -4.99 9.68 -20.95
C LEU A 13 -3.66 10.22 -21.47
N ALA A 14 -2.85 9.38 -22.13
CA ALA A 14 -1.60 9.83 -22.75
C ALA A 14 -1.86 10.86 -23.85
N ARG A 15 -2.94 10.68 -24.64
CA ARG A 15 -3.34 11.64 -25.66
C ARG A 15 -3.83 12.96 -25.05
N LEU A 16 -4.66 12.91 -23.99
CA LEU A 16 -5.11 14.11 -23.28
C LEU A 16 -3.93 14.89 -22.69
N ARG A 17 -2.93 14.19 -22.17
CA ARG A 17 -1.70 14.82 -21.67
C ARG A 17 -0.94 15.53 -22.77
N LEU A 18 -0.76 14.88 -23.91
CA LEU A 18 -0.10 15.48 -25.07
C LEU A 18 -0.86 16.70 -25.61
N GLU A 19 -2.19 16.61 -25.71
CA GLU A 19 -3.04 17.73 -26.13
C GLU A 19 -2.94 18.91 -25.16
N ALA A 20 -2.92 18.65 -23.85
CA ALA A 20 -2.72 19.69 -22.83
C ALA A 20 -1.35 20.37 -23.00
N GLU A 21 -0.27 19.58 -23.15
CA GLU A 21 1.09 20.10 -23.35
C GLU A 21 1.23 20.94 -24.64
N LEU A 22 0.46 20.62 -25.70
CA LEU A 22 0.52 21.33 -26.99
C LEU A 22 -0.41 22.56 -27.07
N SER A 23 -1.52 22.56 -26.32
CA SER A 23 -2.60 23.54 -26.51
C SER A 23 -2.75 24.53 -25.37
N VAL A 24 -2.26 24.20 -24.16
CA VAL A 24 -2.39 25.04 -22.97
C VAL A 24 -1.15 25.91 -22.80
N ASN A 25 -1.29 27.21 -23.04
CA ASN A 25 -0.18 28.16 -22.95
C ASN A 25 0.04 28.70 -21.51
N GLU A 26 -0.94 28.54 -20.63
CA GLU A 26 -0.83 29.00 -19.25
C GLU A 26 -0.14 27.94 -18.37
N PRO A 27 1.06 28.22 -17.79
CA PRO A 27 1.82 27.22 -17.06
C PRO A 27 1.08 26.61 -15.85
N GLN A 28 0.26 27.43 -15.17
CA GLN A 28 -0.48 27.00 -14.00
C GLN A 28 -1.64 26.07 -14.37
N ALA A 29 -2.37 26.37 -15.42
CA ALA A 29 -3.42 25.51 -15.95
C ALA A 29 -2.85 24.17 -16.45
N LEU A 30 -1.73 24.19 -17.18
CA LEU A 30 -1.04 22.99 -17.62
C LEU A 30 -0.59 22.11 -16.44
N ALA A 31 -0.02 22.73 -15.39
CA ALA A 31 0.38 21.98 -14.18
C ALA A 31 -0.81 21.30 -13.49
N HIS A 32 -1.95 21.98 -13.39
CA HIS A 32 -3.18 21.39 -12.82
C HIS A 32 -3.69 20.23 -13.67
N MET A 33 -3.77 20.39 -14.98
CA MET A 33 -4.22 19.33 -15.89
C MET A 33 -3.28 18.11 -15.83
N ALA A 34 -1.96 18.33 -15.82
CA ALA A 34 -0.99 17.25 -15.70
C ALA A 34 -1.12 16.49 -14.35
N ALA A 35 -1.40 17.22 -13.26
CA ALA A 35 -1.66 16.61 -11.95
C ALA A 35 -2.93 15.75 -11.95
N ASP A 36 -4.02 16.24 -12.54
CA ASP A 36 -5.30 15.52 -12.65
C ASP A 36 -5.17 14.26 -13.51
N ILE A 37 -4.50 14.35 -14.65
CA ILE A 37 -4.22 13.20 -15.53
C ILE A 37 -3.34 12.17 -14.79
N GLY A 38 -2.31 12.62 -14.08
CA GLY A 38 -1.46 11.76 -13.25
C GLY A 38 -2.25 11.05 -12.14
N GLN A 39 -3.20 11.74 -11.52
CA GLN A 39 -4.09 11.15 -10.53
C GLN A 39 -5.00 10.07 -11.13
N LEU A 40 -5.56 10.30 -12.31
CA LEU A 40 -6.37 9.31 -13.02
C LEU A 40 -5.57 8.06 -13.39
N ASP A 41 -4.32 8.22 -13.88
CA ASP A 41 -3.45 7.07 -14.20
C ASP A 41 -3.10 6.26 -12.94
N ALA A 42 -2.85 6.92 -11.81
CA ALA A 42 -2.63 6.26 -10.52
C ALA A 42 -3.86 5.47 -10.04
N ILE A 43 -5.08 6.00 -10.24
CA ILE A 43 -6.33 5.29 -9.90
C ILE A 43 -6.50 4.06 -10.78
N ILE A 44 -6.26 4.18 -12.09
CA ILE A 44 -6.34 3.07 -13.05
C ILE A 44 -5.30 1.99 -12.69
N GLY A 45 -4.07 2.40 -12.32
CA GLY A 45 -3.03 1.49 -11.85
C GLY A 45 -3.48 0.68 -10.62
N LYS A 46 -4.02 1.36 -9.61
CA LYS A 46 -4.55 0.70 -8.39
C LYS A 46 -5.75 -0.19 -8.68
N PHE A 47 -6.63 0.21 -9.58
CA PHE A 47 -7.75 -0.63 -10.01
C PHE A 47 -7.26 -1.91 -10.72
N THR A 48 -6.24 -1.79 -11.57
CA THR A 48 -5.61 -2.94 -12.24
C THR A 48 -4.98 -3.90 -11.24
N ASP A 49 -4.27 -3.36 -10.25
CA ASP A 49 -3.68 -4.16 -9.18
C ASP A 49 -4.74 -4.87 -8.34
N TYR A 50 -5.84 -4.19 -8.02
CA TYR A 50 -6.97 -4.81 -7.33
C TYR A 50 -7.63 -5.91 -8.16
N ALA A 51 -7.85 -5.67 -9.45
CA ALA A 51 -8.61 -6.56 -10.34
C ALA A 51 -7.81 -7.74 -10.89
N ARG A 52 -6.49 -7.84 -10.60
CA ARG A 52 -5.59 -8.83 -11.19
C ARG A 52 -6.07 -10.27 -10.99
N PRO A 53 -6.29 -11.02 -12.09
CA PRO A 53 -6.85 -12.38 -12.02
C PRO A 53 -5.79 -13.47 -11.83
N ASP A 54 -4.49 -13.16 -11.96
CA ASP A 54 -3.40 -14.15 -12.03
C ASP A 54 -3.30 -15.00 -10.77
N VAL A 55 -2.98 -16.27 -10.95
CA VAL A 55 -2.65 -17.17 -9.84
C VAL A 55 -1.30 -16.75 -9.24
N PRO A 56 -1.19 -16.55 -7.92
CA PRO A 56 0.06 -16.14 -7.29
C PRO A 56 1.14 -17.21 -7.44
N LYS A 57 2.35 -16.80 -7.75
CA LYS A 57 3.52 -17.71 -7.84
C LYS A 57 4.19 -17.78 -6.47
N LEU A 58 3.66 -18.66 -5.61
CA LEU A 58 4.16 -18.82 -4.25
C LEU A 58 5.52 -19.49 -4.24
N GLN A 59 6.51 -18.81 -3.69
CA GLN A 59 7.89 -19.30 -3.52
C GLN A 59 8.44 -18.93 -2.14
N ALA A 60 9.60 -19.44 -1.78
CA ALA A 60 10.32 -19.02 -0.58
C ALA A 60 10.86 -17.60 -0.80
N VAL A 61 10.49 -16.67 0.06
CA VAL A 61 10.88 -15.25 -0.01
C VAL A 61 11.52 -14.85 1.31
N ASP A 62 12.70 -14.26 1.27
CA ASP A 62 13.31 -13.59 2.41
C ASP A 62 12.50 -12.35 2.75
N LEU A 63 11.80 -12.41 3.89
CA LEU A 63 10.90 -11.34 4.33
C LEU A 63 11.67 -10.05 4.64
N ARG A 64 12.83 -10.16 5.26
CA ARG A 64 13.66 -8.99 5.59
C ARG A 64 14.10 -8.26 4.33
N GLN A 65 14.64 -8.99 3.37
CA GLN A 65 15.10 -8.44 2.10
C GLN A 65 13.97 -7.72 1.34
N GLN A 66 12.77 -8.33 1.34
CA GLN A 66 11.61 -7.77 0.68
C GLN A 66 11.13 -6.49 1.36
N VAL A 67 11.08 -6.47 2.71
CA VAL A 67 10.71 -5.27 3.48
C VAL A 67 11.74 -4.16 3.27
N GLU A 68 13.04 -4.45 3.36
CA GLU A 68 14.09 -3.46 3.12
C GLU A 68 14.00 -2.86 1.71
N ALA A 69 13.72 -3.68 0.69
CA ALA A 69 13.54 -3.21 -0.68
C ALA A 69 12.34 -2.27 -0.84
N ALA A 70 11.23 -2.56 -0.16
CA ALA A 70 10.06 -1.70 -0.16
C ALA A 70 10.33 -0.38 0.58
N CYS A 71 10.98 -0.43 1.76
CA CYS A 71 11.29 0.76 2.57
C CYS A 71 12.24 1.71 1.84
N ARG A 72 13.24 1.20 1.09
CA ARG A 72 14.16 2.05 0.30
C ARG A 72 13.46 2.99 -0.69
N ARG A 73 12.24 2.69 -1.14
CA ARG A 73 11.46 3.58 -2.01
C ARG A 73 10.99 4.84 -1.30
N PHE A 74 11.04 4.84 0.03
CA PHE A 74 10.66 5.96 0.87
C PHE A 74 11.88 6.65 1.50
N ASP A 75 13.11 6.26 1.12
CA ASP A 75 14.32 6.93 1.55
C ASP A 75 14.29 8.40 1.07
N GLY A 76 14.43 9.33 2.01
CA GLY A 76 14.32 10.77 1.72
C GLY A 76 12.89 11.32 1.67
N ASP A 77 11.85 10.50 1.86
CA ASP A 77 10.49 11.02 2.01
C ASP A 77 10.31 11.65 3.40
N SER A 78 10.26 12.97 3.44
CA SER A 78 10.12 13.75 4.69
C SER A 78 8.80 13.50 5.44
N ARG A 79 7.86 12.77 4.84
CA ARG A 79 6.56 12.46 5.44
C ARG A 79 6.59 11.21 6.32
N LEU A 80 7.61 10.33 6.18
CA LEU A 80 7.62 9.02 6.81
C LEU A 80 8.99 8.70 7.41
N HIS A 81 9.01 8.40 8.70
CA HIS A 81 10.16 7.85 9.42
C HIS A 81 9.93 6.38 9.73
N ILE A 82 10.78 5.49 9.19
CA ILE A 82 10.61 4.04 9.32
C ILE A 82 11.67 3.48 10.25
N VAL A 83 11.22 2.76 11.28
CA VAL A 83 12.08 1.98 12.19
C VAL A 83 11.84 0.50 11.90
N MET A 84 12.89 -0.23 11.53
CA MET A 84 12.82 -1.67 11.27
C MET A 84 13.38 -2.47 12.45
N ALA A 85 12.59 -3.43 12.94
CA ALA A 85 12.95 -4.39 13.99
C ALA A 85 12.64 -5.82 13.48
N LEU A 86 13.36 -6.24 12.44
CA LEU A 86 13.17 -7.53 11.78
C LEU A 86 14.30 -8.49 12.17
N PRO A 87 13.99 -9.69 12.66
CA PRO A 87 14.98 -10.76 12.81
C PRO A 87 15.61 -11.12 11.47
N SER A 88 16.86 -11.65 11.50
CA SER A 88 17.43 -12.34 10.37
C SER A 88 16.70 -13.68 10.15
N ASP A 89 16.78 -14.23 8.93
CA ASP A 89 16.36 -15.61 8.60
C ASP A 89 14.84 -15.89 8.64
N LEU A 90 14.01 -14.88 8.40
CA LEU A 90 12.58 -15.08 8.22
C LEU A 90 12.22 -15.33 6.75
N VAL A 91 11.90 -16.59 6.43
CA VAL A 91 11.47 -16.97 5.08
C VAL A 91 9.98 -17.31 5.09
N VAL A 92 9.24 -16.66 4.20
CA VAL A 92 7.79 -16.85 4.03
C VAL A 92 7.48 -17.47 2.68
N ARG A 93 6.35 -18.17 2.57
CA ARG A 93 5.84 -18.65 1.29
C ARG A 93 4.91 -17.60 0.70
N ALA A 94 5.42 -16.82 -0.24
CA ALA A 94 4.72 -15.68 -0.81
C ALA A 94 4.99 -15.52 -2.30
N ASP A 95 4.15 -14.76 -2.99
CA ASP A 95 4.46 -14.20 -4.30
C ASP A 95 5.20 -12.86 -4.08
N PRO A 96 6.45 -12.71 -4.57
CA PRO A 96 7.24 -11.49 -4.32
C PRO A 96 6.56 -10.20 -4.83
N ILE A 97 5.82 -10.30 -5.93
CA ILE A 97 5.13 -9.15 -6.52
C ILE A 97 3.92 -8.76 -5.67
N ASP A 98 3.13 -9.74 -5.23
CA ASP A 98 1.99 -9.46 -4.35
C ASP A 98 2.47 -8.97 -2.96
N LEU A 99 3.57 -9.52 -2.43
CA LEU A 99 4.16 -9.07 -1.17
C LEU A 99 4.70 -7.64 -1.28
N ASP A 100 5.38 -7.30 -2.38
CA ASP A 100 5.82 -5.93 -2.65
C ASP A 100 4.66 -4.94 -2.68
N ARG A 101 3.56 -5.29 -3.35
CA ARG A 101 2.34 -4.48 -3.38
C ARG A 101 1.73 -4.27 -2.00
N VAL A 102 1.69 -5.32 -1.19
CA VAL A 102 1.21 -5.24 0.19
C VAL A 102 2.03 -4.22 0.97
N LEU A 103 3.36 -4.35 0.93
CA LEU A 103 4.28 -3.47 1.64
C LEU A 103 4.15 -2.02 1.18
N VAL A 104 4.20 -1.77 -0.13
CA VAL A 104 4.12 -0.42 -0.69
C VAL A 104 2.79 0.25 -0.33
N ASN A 105 1.64 -0.45 -0.44
CA ASN A 105 0.35 0.12 -0.06
C ASN A 105 0.26 0.47 1.43
N LEU A 106 0.85 -0.34 2.31
CA LEU A 106 0.87 -0.05 3.75
C LEU A 106 1.80 1.11 4.10
N LEU A 107 2.97 1.20 3.46
CA LEU A 107 3.91 2.32 3.61
C LEU A 107 3.29 3.63 3.10
N GLU A 108 2.64 3.62 1.93
CA GLU A 108 1.90 4.77 1.40
C GLU A 108 0.78 5.22 2.35
N ASN A 109 0.05 4.27 2.93
CA ASN A 109 -1.01 4.58 3.89
C ASN A 109 -0.43 5.25 5.14
N ALA A 110 0.68 4.74 5.69
CA ALA A 110 1.35 5.35 6.82
C ALA A 110 1.83 6.77 6.49
N ALA A 111 2.54 6.96 5.38
CA ALA A 111 3.04 8.27 4.95
C ALA A 111 1.91 9.31 4.77
N ARG A 112 0.71 8.85 4.39
CA ARG A 112 -0.44 9.71 4.11
C ARG A 112 -1.28 10.02 5.33
N TYR A 113 -1.57 9.02 6.16
CA TYR A 113 -2.59 9.12 7.21
C TYR A 113 -2.06 9.07 8.64
N ALA A 114 -0.78 8.67 8.82
CA ALA A 114 -0.21 8.48 10.15
C ALA A 114 0.62 9.67 10.64
N ARG A 115 0.41 10.86 10.08
CA ARG A 115 1.12 12.07 10.53
C ARG A 115 0.91 12.32 12.03
N ALA A 116 1.98 12.70 12.69
CA ALA A 116 1.92 13.10 14.08
C ALA A 116 0.98 14.31 14.26
N ARG A 117 0.37 14.43 15.44
CA ARG A 117 -0.58 15.52 15.75
C ARG A 117 0.05 16.91 15.69
N ASP A 118 1.36 17.01 15.85
CA ASP A 118 2.16 18.23 15.74
C ASP A 118 2.57 18.58 14.30
N GLY A 119 2.13 17.79 13.31
CA GLY A 119 2.46 17.97 11.90
C GLY A 119 3.80 17.38 11.48
N GLY A 120 4.48 16.66 12.37
CA GLY A 120 5.72 15.95 12.09
C GLY A 120 5.53 14.75 11.14
N PRO A 121 6.64 14.09 10.74
CA PRO A 121 6.57 12.90 9.93
C PRO A 121 5.80 11.78 10.62
N ALA A 122 5.16 10.93 9.84
CA ALA A 122 4.58 9.70 10.34
C ALA A 122 5.69 8.78 10.86
N GLU A 123 5.58 8.30 12.08
CA GLU A 123 6.48 7.28 12.63
C GLU A 123 5.87 5.89 12.38
N LEU A 124 6.62 5.03 11.69
CA LEU A 124 6.21 3.67 11.39
C LEU A 124 7.24 2.67 11.90
N THR A 125 6.81 1.73 12.74
CA THR A 125 7.63 0.58 13.15
C THR A 125 7.22 -0.64 12.35
N VAL A 126 8.21 -1.28 11.70
CA VAL A 126 8.04 -2.55 10.98
C VAL A 126 8.77 -3.63 11.76
N SER A 127 8.03 -4.62 12.24
CA SER A 127 8.57 -5.75 13.01
C SER A 127 8.00 -7.07 12.52
N ALA A 128 8.69 -8.17 12.80
CA ALA A 128 8.17 -9.49 12.47
C ALA A 128 8.45 -10.49 13.60
N HIS A 129 7.53 -11.42 13.79
CA HIS A 129 7.60 -12.46 14.80
C HIS A 129 7.36 -13.83 14.15
N PRO A 130 8.32 -14.77 14.28
CA PRO A 130 8.09 -16.14 13.83
C PRO A 130 7.10 -16.85 14.75
N GLU A 131 6.13 -17.51 14.15
CA GLU A 131 5.21 -18.45 14.76
C GLU A 131 5.50 -19.87 14.24
N PRO A 132 4.97 -20.94 14.83
CA PRO A 132 5.31 -22.31 14.40
C PRO A 132 5.07 -22.61 12.92
N ARG A 133 4.01 -22.05 12.33
CA ARG A 133 3.60 -22.29 10.93
C ARG A 133 3.53 -21.02 10.08
N GLU A 134 3.62 -19.87 10.69
CA GLU A 134 3.43 -18.57 10.06
C GLU A 134 4.51 -17.58 10.52
N VAL A 135 4.60 -16.48 9.84
CA VAL A 135 5.33 -15.29 10.29
C VAL A 135 4.32 -14.16 10.38
N ALA A 136 4.23 -13.53 11.54
CA ALA A 136 3.46 -12.30 11.73
C ALA A 136 4.34 -11.09 11.43
N LEU A 137 4.06 -10.38 10.34
CA LEU A 137 4.64 -9.10 10.00
C LEU A 137 3.72 -7.98 10.49
N LEU A 138 4.25 -7.05 11.29
CA LEU A 138 3.51 -5.97 11.90
C LEU A 138 4.03 -4.63 11.40
N LEU A 139 3.12 -3.78 10.95
CA LEU A 139 3.37 -2.39 10.64
C LEU A 139 2.52 -1.55 11.60
N ARG A 140 3.19 -0.77 12.46
CA ARG A 140 2.56 0.04 13.53
C ARG A 140 2.89 1.49 13.31
N ASP A 141 1.89 2.31 13.10
CA ASP A 141 2.06 3.75 13.07
C ASP A 141 1.70 4.40 14.42
N LYS A 142 2.15 5.65 14.60
CA LYS A 142 1.80 6.50 15.75
C LYS A 142 0.78 7.58 15.39
N GLY A 143 0.01 7.37 14.33
CA GLY A 143 -1.00 8.31 13.87
C GLY A 143 -2.23 8.39 14.78
N PRO A 144 -3.27 9.07 14.32
CA PRO A 144 -4.52 9.23 15.07
C PRO A 144 -5.34 7.94 15.19
N GLY A 145 -4.99 6.89 14.46
CA GLY A 145 -5.83 5.70 14.29
C GLY A 145 -7.10 6.00 13.49
N VAL A 146 -8.08 5.11 13.59
CA VAL A 146 -9.38 5.24 12.91
C VAL A 146 -10.53 4.99 13.90
N PRO A 147 -11.73 5.57 13.69
CA PRO A 147 -12.89 5.21 14.49
C PRO A 147 -13.16 3.70 14.47
N ASP A 148 -13.41 3.07 15.61
CA ASP A 148 -13.58 1.61 15.71
C ASP A 148 -14.69 1.08 14.79
N ALA A 149 -15.77 1.83 14.62
CA ALA A 149 -16.85 1.51 13.68
C ALA A 149 -16.39 1.44 12.21
N GLN A 150 -15.24 2.01 11.86
CA GLN A 150 -14.69 2.03 10.50
C GLN A 150 -13.63 0.96 10.27
N LEU A 151 -13.07 0.33 11.33
CA LEU A 151 -12.00 -0.68 11.19
C LEU A 151 -12.38 -1.79 10.21
N GLY A 152 -13.58 -2.36 10.33
CA GLY A 152 -14.08 -3.41 9.45
C GLY A 152 -14.39 -2.96 8.02
N LEU A 153 -14.44 -1.65 7.78
CA LEU A 153 -14.72 -1.08 6.46
C LEU A 153 -13.45 -0.72 5.69
N LEU A 154 -12.30 -0.64 6.37
CA LEU A 154 -11.04 -0.15 5.78
C LEU A 154 -10.55 -0.97 4.59
N THR A 155 -10.89 -2.26 4.53
CA THR A 155 -10.54 -3.16 3.44
C THR A 155 -11.60 -3.24 2.34
N GLN A 156 -12.72 -2.54 2.49
CA GLN A 156 -13.72 -2.46 1.43
C GLN A 156 -13.20 -1.57 0.28
N PRO A 157 -13.34 -2.02 -0.98
CA PRO A 157 -12.97 -1.19 -2.12
C PRO A 157 -13.68 0.16 -2.13
N PHE A 158 -12.94 1.22 -2.45
CA PHE A 158 -13.42 2.60 -2.53
C PHE A 158 -13.86 3.21 -1.19
N PHE A 159 -13.72 2.49 -0.08
CA PHE A 159 -13.99 3.07 1.23
C PHE A 159 -12.92 4.09 1.61
N ARG A 160 -13.36 5.25 2.07
CA ARG A 160 -12.52 6.33 2.60
C ARG A 160 -13.11 6.83 3.90
N GLY A 161 -12.35 6.73 4.99
CA GLY A 161 -12.73 7.31 6.28
C GLY A 161 -12.87 8.84 6.21
N ASN A 162 -13.52 9.44 7.20
CA ASN A 162 -13.81 10.88 7.22
C ASN A 162 -12.56 11.75 7.08
N ALA A 163 -11.45 11.38 7.74
CA ALA A 163 -10.17 12.09 7.63
C ALA A 163 -9.55 12.02 6.22
N ALA A 164 -9.82 10.97 5.47
CA ALA A 164 -9.31 10.77 4.12
C ALA A 164 -10.12 11.52 3.04
N ARG A 165 -11.34 11.99 3.35
CA ARG A 165 -12.20 12.71 2.38
C ARG A 165 -11.72 14.12 2.08
N SER A 166 -11.01 14.74 3.01
CA SER A 166 -10.44 16.09 2.84
C SER A 166 -9.15 16.13 2.01
N GLU A 167 -8.52 14.98 1.76
CA GLU A 167 -7.34 14.89 0.89
C GLU A 167 -7.73 14.50 -0.54
N PRO A 168 -7.30 15.25 -1.57
CA PRO A 168 -7.71 14.99 -2.96
C PRO A 168 -7.21 13.67 -3.52
N SER A 169 -6.17 13.08 -2.96
CA SER A 169 -5.49 11.92 -3.55
C SER A 169 -5.75 10.61 -2.80
N GLY A 170 -6.46 9.67 -3.44
CA GLY A 170 -6.59 8.28 -2.97
C GLY A 170 -7.90 7.62 -3.41
N ALA A 171 -7.81 6.55 -4.20
CA ALA A 171 -8.98 5.82 -4.71
C ALA A 171 -9.71 4.96 -3.66
N GLY A 172 -9.20 4.87 -2.41
CA GLY A 172 -9.77 3.95 -1.41
C GLY A 172 -9.55 2.48 -1.75
N LEU A 173 -8.51 2.14 -2.52
CA LEU A 173 -8.21 0.78 -2.97
C LEU A 173 -7.02 0.16 -2.24
N GLY A 174 -6.17 0.94 -1.56
CA GLY A 174 -4.91 0.46 -1.00
C GLY A 174 -5.07 -0.73 -0.06
N LEU A 175 -5.90 -0.61 0.99
CA LEU A 175 -6.12 -1.71 1.95
C LEU A 175 -6.94 -2.86 1.35
N ALA A 176 -7.80 -2.62 0.39
CA ALA A 176 -8.49 -3.67 -0.36
C ALA A 176 -7.51 -4.50 -1.21
N ILE A 177 -6.50 -3.86 -1.82
CA ILE A 177 -5.39 -4.53 -2.52
C ILE A 177 -4.60 -5.38 -1.52
N VAL A 178 -4.24 -4.82 -0.35
CA VAL A 178 -3.51 -5.54 0.71
C VAL A 178 -4.28 -6.79 1.13
N GLU A 179 -5.54 -6.66 1.49
CA GLU A 179 -6.35 -7.81 1.93
C GLU A 179 -6.44 -8.89 0.86
N ARG A 180 -6.70 -8.49 -0.39
CA ARG A 180 -6.79 -9.43 -1.51
C ARG A 180 -5.48 -10.15 -1.79
N ALA A 181 -4.35 -9.42 -1.83
CA ALA A 181 -3.03 -9.98 -2.07
C ALA A 181 -2.61 -10.94 -0.94
N VAL A 182 -2.85 -10.57 0.32
CA VAL A 182 -2.59 -11.43 1.49
C VAL A 182 -3.42 -12.72 1.41
N LYS A 183 -4.72 -12.63 1.11
CA LYS A 183 -5.58 -13.82 0.93
C LYS A 183 -5.10 -14.73 -0.20
N ARG A 184 -4.65 -14.16 -1.32
CA ARG A 184 -4.07 -14.92 -2.44
C ARG A 184 -2.81 -15.68 -2.02
N MET A 185 -2.00 -15.11 -1.15
CA MET A 185 -0.81 -15.75 -0.57
C MET A 185 -1.15 -16.73 0.58
N ARG A 186 -2.45 -17.05 0.80
CA ARG A 186 -2.94 -17.91 1.88
C ARG A 186 -2.63 -17.37 3.27
N GLY A 187 -2.46 -16.05 3.39
CA GLY A 187 -2.24 -15.32 4.62
C GLY A 187 -3.53 -14.72 5.19
N ALA A 188 -3.39 -14.01 6.30
CA ALA A 188 -4.45 -13.25 6.95
C ALA A 188 -3.99 -11.83 7.25
N LEU A 189 -4.88 -10.85 7.04
CA LEU A 189 -4.70 -9.44 7.44
C LEU A 189 -5.60 -9.14 8.63
N THR A 190 -5.05 -8.50 9.65
CA THR A 190 -5.79 -7.95 10.78
C THR A 190 -5.41 -6.50 10.96
N LEU A 191 -6.41 -5.62 11.08
CA LEU A 191 -6.22 -4.21 11.38
C LEU A 191 -6.78 -3.91 12.77
N ARG A 192 -6.04 -3.19 13.59
CA ARG A 192 -6.51 -2.77 14.91
C ARG A 192 -5.95 -1.42 15.32
N ASN A 193 -6.73 -0.65 16.06
CA ASN A 193 -6.22 0.52 16.76
C ASN A 193 -5.33 0.08 17.92
N LEU A 194 -4.24 0.80 18.11
CA LEU A 194 -3.42 0.70 19.33
C LEU A 194 -3.80 1.87 20.25
N PRO A 195 -4.11 1.62 21.53
CA PRO A 195 -4.47 2.69 22.45
C PRO A 195 -3.41 3.81 22.48
N GLY A 196 -3.78 5.01 22.02
CA GLY A 196 -2.90 6.18 21.96
C GLY A 196 -1.74 6.10 20.94
N GLN A 197 -1.68 5.07 20.11
CA GLN A 197 -0.51 4.76 19.26
C GLN A 197 -0.84 4.52 17.77
N GLY A 198 -2.00 4.91 17.27
CA GLY A 198 -2.35 4.80 15.85
C GLY A 198 -2.90 3.44 15.44
N LEU A 199 -2.60 3.02 14.19
CA LEU A 199 -3.10 1.79 13.59
C LEU A 199 -2.00 0.73 13.48
N GLU A 200 -2.35 -0.52 13.76
CA GLU A 200 -1.52 -1.68 13.45
C GLU A 200 -2.13 -2.48 12.31
N ALA A 201 -1.33 -2.77 11.29
CA ALA A 201 -1.60 -3.80 10.30
C ALA A 201 -0.74 -5.03 10.62
N CYS A 202 -1.39 -6.15 10.94
CA CYS A 202 -0.76 -7.44 11.15
C CYS A 202 -1.04 -8.35 9.96
N ILE A 203 0.02 -8.79 9.28
CA ILE A 203 -0.04 -9.71 8.14
C ILE A 203 0.56 -11.04 8.61
N ARG A 204 -0.22 -12.12 8.59
CA ARG A 204 0.28 -13.47 8.78
C ARG A 204 0.47 -14.15 7.44
N LEU A 205 1.68 -14.64 7.20
CA LEU A 205 2.02 -15.39 5.98
C LEU A 205 2.54 -16.77 6.36
N PRO A 206 2.25 -17.81 5.56
CA PRO A 206 2.79 -19.15 5.79
C PRO A 206 4.31 -19.11 5.80
N ARG A 207 4.92 -19.75 6.80
CA ARG A 207 6.37 -19.90 6.87
C ARG A 207 6.84 -20.86 5.76
N ALA A 208 7.87 -20.50 5.03
CA ALA A 208 8.54 -21.46 4.17
C ALA A 208 9.42 -22.33 5.05
N ASN A 209 9.23 -23.65 5.01
CA ASN A 209 10.18 -24.57 5.63
C ASN A 209 11.50 -24.47 4.89
N ALA A 210 12.61 -24.50 5.61
CA ALA A 210 13.97 -24.44 5.04
C ALA A 210 14.30 -25.63 4.09
N ASN A 211 13.36 -26.57 3.88
CA ASN A 211 13.52 -27.79 3.09
C ASN A 211 12.24 -28.04 2.25
N THR A 212 12.05 -27.25 1.20
CA THR A 212 11.23 -27.71 0.04
C THR A 212 11.62 -26.91 -1.19
#